data_0c82aa9f5c9a7d9b30f6a516431cf177
#
_entry.id   0c82aa9f5c9a7d9b30f6a516431cf177
#
_cell.length_a   1.000
_cell.length_b   1.000
_cell.length_c   1.000
_cell.angle_alpha   90.00
_cell.angle_beta   90.00
_cell.angle_gamma   90.00
#
_symmetry.space_group_name_H-M   'P 1'
#
loop_
_entity.id
_entity.type
_entity.pdbx_description
1 polymer ?
#
loop_
_entity_poly.entity_id
_entity_poly.type
_entity_poly.pdbx_seq_one_letter_code
_entity_poly.pdbx_strand_id
1 'polypeptide(L)'
;MKKGMRRAQGWVKWAVAWVLPLLLCACAGLPRDASLPINDPNEDINRHVMAANQEILRPVSQLVKAAIPGPVHDRLHDLNSNLKEPRIFVNNVLQARFEVAAHTGARFLMNSIFGLGGLFDIASREGLPQESGDFGQTLFVWGVSEGPYTVRPYLGPATLRDAVGSTVDMVGNPLSWLIGTQVAVTVATNGLDAVDRLGQLKAAEDASIDFYSFIRSSYYQMRRAELREAIGLPGVVESPATSDIDDASADAGRSATASRKRR
;
A
#
# COMPACT_ATOMS: atom_id res chain seq x y z
N MET A 1 -18.31 -6.73 -43.89
CA MET A 1 -17.18 -6.60 -42.95
C MET A 1 -16.58 -5.19 -42.81
N LYS A 2 -16.64 -4.27 -43.79
CA LYS A 2 -16.04 -2.91 -43.69
C LYS A 2 -16.76 -1.90 -42.79
N LYS A 3 -18.06 -2.08 -42.46
CA LYS A 3 -18.82 -1.15 -41.58
C LYS A 3 -18.54 -1.30 -40.09
N GLY A 4 -18.13 -2.49 -39.62
CA GLY A 4 -17.76 -2.74 -38.19
C GLY A 4 -16.44 -2.12 -37.79
N MET A 5 -15.46 -2.13 -38.69
CA MET A 5 -14.11 -1.59 -38.45
C MET A 5 -14.09 -0.06 -38.31
N ARG A 6 -14.99 0.67 -39.00
CA ARG A 6 -15.11 2.15 -38.92
C ARG A 6 -15.74 2.61 -37.61
N ARG A 7 -16.64 1.80 -37.00
CA ARG A 7 -17.20 2.10 -35.67
C ARG A 7 -16.16 1.93 -34.56
N ALA A 8 -15.36 0.87 -34.60
CA ALA A 8 -14.30 0.65 -33.60
C ALA A 8 -13.24 1.77 -33.61
N GLN A 9 -12.86 2.28 -34.77
CA GLN A 9 -11.93 3.41 -34.89
C GLN A 9 -12.48 4.73 -34.33
N GLY A 10 -13.80 4.91 -34.32
CA GLY A 10 -14.46 6.07 -33.70
C GLY A 10 -14.32 6.08 -32.19
N TRP A 11 -14.56 4.95 -31.53
CA TRP A 11 -14.50 4.85 -30.06
C TRP A 11 -13.08 5.00 -29.52
N VAL A 12 -12.07 4.47 -30.21
CA VAL A 12 -10.66 4.62 -29.85
C VAL A 12 -10.24 6.11 -29.91
N LYS A 13 -10.68 6.85 -30.92
CA LYS A 13 -10.40 8.30 -31.02
C LYS A 13 -11.03 9.10 -29.89
N TRP A 14 -12.25 8.76 -29.49
CA TRP A 14 -12.92 9.41 -28.36
C TRP A 14 -12.29 9.01 -27.03
N ALA A 15 -11.90 7.74 -26.84
CA ALA A 15 -11.18 7.30 -25.64
C ALA A 15 -9.83 8.01 -25.49
N VAL A 16 -9.05 8.12 -26.56
CA VAL A 16 -7.77 8.87 -26.58
C VAL A 16 -7.99 10.36 -26.35
N ALA A 17 -9.04 10.96 -26.91
CA ALA A 17 -9.35 12.39 -26.72
C ALA A 17 -9.75 12.75 -25.28
N TRP A 18 -10.28 11.80 -24.52
CA TRP A 18 -10.61 12.00 -23.09
C TRP A 18 -9.49 11.58 -22.14
N VAL A 19 -8.67 10.59 -22.51
CA VAL A 19 -7.54 10.13 -21.69
C VAL A 19 -6.35 11.10 -21.79
N LEU A 20 -6.11 11.71 -22.95
CA LEU A 20 -4.98 12.62 -23.15
C LEU A 20 -5.04 13.89 -22.27
N PRO A 21 -6.16 14.61 -22.09
CA PRO A 21 -6.24 15.73 -21.17
C PRO A 21 -6.17 15.32 -19.69
N LEU A 22 -6.60 14.10 -19.33
CA LEU A 22 -6.40 13.56 -17.99
C LEU A 22 -4.91 13.31 -17.69
N LEU A 23 -4.15 12.86 -18.67
CA LEU A 23 -2.70 12.69 -18.55
C LEU A 23 -1.95 14.03 -18.50
N LEU A 24 -2.46 15.08 -19.14
CA LEU A 24 -1.86 16.41 -19.11
C LEU A 24 -2.18 17.20 -17.82
N CYS A 25 -3.27 16.90 -17.13
CA CYS A 25 -3.56 17.43 -15.79
C CYS A 25 -2.62 16.86 -14.70
N ALA A 26 -1.93 15.77 -14.95
CA ALA A 26 -0.95 15.19 -14.02
C ALA A 26 0.31 16.05 -13.79
N CYS A 27 0.49 17.14 -14.56
CA CYS A 27 1.55 18.13 -14.31
C CYS A 27 1.18 19.21 -13.27
N ALA A 28 -0.04 19.21 -12.73
CA ALA A 28 -0.39 20.05 -11.59
C ALA A 28 0.33 19.50 -10.36
N GLY A 29 1.30 20.24 -9.85
CA GLY A 29 2.30 19.93 -8.86
C GLY A 29 1.87 18.84 -7.87
N LEU A 30 2.61 17.73 -7.89
CA LEU A 30 2.49 16.65 -6.91
C LEU A 30 2.40 17.24 -5.50
N PRO A 31 1.43 16.81 -4.68
CA PRO A 31 1.45 17.16 -3.27
C PRO A 31 2.74 16.59 -2.67
N ARG A 32 3.75 17.45 -2.55
CA ARG A 32 5.10 17.09 -2.11
C ARG A 32 5.17 16.81 -0.62
N ASP A 33 4.06 16.95 0.10
CA ASP A 33 4.12 17.03 1.54
C ASP A 33 3.45 15.83 2.20
N ALA A 34 4.31 14.91 2.67
CA ALA A 34 3.94 13.84 3.58
C ALA A 34 3.71 14.37 5.02
N SER A 35 3.84 15.67 5.29
CA SER A 35 3.75 16.32 6.60
C SER A 35 2.37 16.91 6.90
N LEU A 36 1.37 16.70 6.04
CA LEU A 36 0.01 17.20 6.29
C LEU A 36 -0.53 16.65 7.62
N PRO A 37 -1.23 17.50 8.40
CA PRO A 37 -1.87 17.05 9.63
C PRO A 37 -2.90 15.95 9.31
N ILE A 38 -3.05 15.00 10.23
CA ILE A 38 -4.01 13.91 10.11
C ILE A 38 -5.42 14.50 10.04
N ASN A 39 -6.13 14.21 8.94
CA ASN A 39 -7.49 14.65 8.71
C ASN A 39 -8.48 13.53 9.06
N ASP A 40 -9.02 13.55 10.27
CA ASP A 40 -9.96 12.52 10.77
C ASP A 40 -11.23 13.19 11.32
N PRO A 41 -12.09 13.71 10.44
CA PRO A 41 -13.31 14.42 10.86
C PRO A 41 -14.38 13.51 11.49
N ASN A 42 -14.28 12.20 11.28
CA ASN A 42 -15.23 11.20 11.74
C ASN A 42 -14.62 10.26 12.79
N GLU A 43 -13.75 10.77 13.66
CA GLU A 43 -13.01 9.95 14.63
C GLU A 43 -13.94 9.05 15.46
N ASP A 44 -15.06 9.55 15.95
CA ASP A 44 -16.02 8.77 16.76
C ASP A 44 -16.55 7.57 15.99
N ILE A 45 -16.96 7.75 14.73
CA ILE A 45 -17.45 6.67 13.88
C ILE A 45 -16.32 5.68 13.59
N ASN A 46 -15.14 6.17 13.28
CA ASN A 46 -13.98 5.35 12.99
C ASN A 46 -13.55 4.48 14.19
N ARG A 47 -13.62 5.03 15.41
CA ARG A 47 -13.39 4.27 16.66
C ARG A 47 -14.38 3.14 16.84
N HIS A 48 -15.68 3.38 16.61
CA HIS A 48 -16.71 2.35 16.70
C HIS A 48 -16.51 1.24 15.64
N VAL A 49 -16.21 1.62 14.39
CA VAL A 49 -15.94 0.63 13.33
C VAL A 49 -14.69 -0.18 13.64
N MET A 50 -13.65 0.43 14.20
CA MET A 50 -12.42 -0.27 14.59
C MET A 50 -12.71 -1.29 15.71
N ALA A 51 -13.46 -0.91 16.73
CA ALA A 51 -13.86 -1.82 17.80
C ALA A 51 -14.68 -3.00 17.26
N ALA A 52 -15.67 -2.74 16.40
CA ALA A 52 -16.46 -3.79 15.75
C ALA A 52 -15.60 -4.72 14.89
N ASN A 53 -14.63 -4.18 14.14
CA ASN A 53 -13.69 -5.00 13.38
C ASN A 53 -12.88 -5.94 14.29
N GLN A 54 -12.42 -5.45 15.45
CA GLN A 54 -11.69 -6.27 16.41
C GLN A 54 -12.54 -7.39 16.99
N GLU A 55 -13.78 -7.09 17.40
CA GLU A 55 -14.70 -8.10 17.95
C GLU A 55 -14.98 -9.22 16.96
N ILE A 56 -15.13 -8.92 15.68
CA ILE A 56 -15.44 -9.91 14.64
C ILE A 56 -14.18 -10.65 14.17
N LEU A 57 -13.09 -9.91 13.92
CA LEU A 57 -11.92 -10.50 13.27
C LEU A 57 -11.01 -11.28 14.24
N ARG A 58 -11.00 -10.94 15.55
CA ARG A 58 -10.18 -11.67 16.54
C ARG A 58 -10.52 -13.15 16.63
N PRO A 59 -11.78 -13.55 16.87
CA PRO A 59 -12.11 -14.97 16.93
C PRO A 59 -11.81 -15.68 15.61
N VAL A 60 -12.04 -15.03 14.46
CA VAL A 60 -11.72 -15.59 13.15
C VAL A 60 -10.21 -15.83 13.02
N SER A 61 -9.38 -14.86 13.40
CA SER A 61 -7.91 -15.01 13.34
C SER A 61 -7.40 -16.13 14.25
N GLN A 62 -7.97 -16.28 15.44
CA GLN A 62 -7.62 -17.37 16.36
C GLN A 62 -7.99 -18.73 15.79
N LEU A 63 -9.17 -18.85 15.18
CA LEU A 63 -9.63 -20.09 14.53
C LEU A 63 -8.71 -20.44 13.35
N VAL A 64 -8.36 -19.48 12.51
CA VAL A 64 -7.46 -19.70 11.36
C VAL A 64 -6.08 -20.15 11.83
N LYS A 65 -5.52 -19.50 12.85
CA LYS A 65 -4.22 -19.89 13.43
C LYS A 65 -4.23 -21.27 14.08
N ALA A 66 -5.35 -21.65 14.71
CA ALA A 66 -5.51 -22.98 15.32
C ALA A 66 -5.72 -24.08 14.28
N ALA A 67 -6.39 -23.76 13.15
CA ALA A 67 -6.74 -24.72 12.13
C ALA A 67 -5.64 -24.95 11.09
N ILE A 68 -4.79 -23.95 10.82
CA ILE A 68 -3.77 -23.99 9.78
C ILE A 68 -2.38 -24.15 10.41
N PRO A 69 -1.70 -25.31 10.19
CA PRO A 69 -0.31 -25.49 10.65
C PRO A 69 0.63 -24.45 10.03
N GLY A 70 1.66 -23.99 10.80
CA GLY A 70 2.61 -22.97 10.37
C GLY A 70 3.19 -23.18 8.96
N PRO A 71 3.70 -24.36 8.60
CA PRO A 71 4.24 -24.58 7.25
C PRO A 71 3.21 -24.43 6.13
N VAL A 72 1.93 -24.72 6.39
CA VAL A 72 0.84 -24.50 5.41
C VAL A 72 0.52 -23.01 5.32
N HIS A 73 0.49 -22.32 6.45
CA HIS A 73 0.29 -20.87 6.50
C HIS A 73 1.36 -20.12 5.67
N ASP A 74 2.64 -20.50 5.82
CA ASP A 74 3.73 -19.90 5.03
C ASP A 74 3.52 -20.09 3.52
N ARG A 75 3.08 -21.28 3.10
CA ARG A 75 2.79 -21.56 1.67
C ARG A 75 1.60 -20.74 1.17
N LEU A 76 0.58 -20.58 1.97
CA LEU A 76 -0.57 -19.73 1.64
C LEU A 76 -0.17 -18.25 1.57
N HIS A 77 0.72 -17.80 2.45
CA HIS A 77 1.28 -16.46 2.41
C HIS A 77 2.09 -16.22 1.13
N ASP A 78 2.99 -17.13 0.76
CA ASP A 78 3.78 -17.06 -0.47
C ASP A 78 2.86 -17.01 -1.70
N LEU A 79 1.84 -17.89 -1.75
CA LEU A 79 0.84 -17.90 -2.82
C LEU A 79 0.09 -16.57 -2.89
N ASN A 80 -0.38 -16.05 -1.74
CA ASN A 80 -1.06 -14.77 -1.65
C ASN A 80 -0.18 -13.62 -2.17
N SER A 81 1.09 -13.62 -1.78
CA SER A 81 2.09 -12.66 -2.27
C SER A 81 2.19 -12.71 -3.80
N ASN A 82 2.32 -13.90 -4.38
CA ASN A 82 2.40 -14.08 -5.83
C ASN A 82 1.11 -13.65 -6.56
N LEU A 83 -0.06 -13.89 -5.97
CA LEU A 83 -1.34 -13.45 -6.53
C LEU A 83 -1.53 -11.92 -6.56
N LYS A 84 -0.76 -11.19 -5.77
CA LYS A 84 -0.73 -9.72 -5.77
C LYS A 84 0.18 -9.13 -6.84
N GLU A 85 1.19 -9.86 -7.31
CA GLU A 85 2.20 -9.36 -8.27
C GLU A 85 1.59 -8.76 -9.55
N PRO A 86 0.57 -9.37 -10.22
CA PRO A 86 -0.02 -8.77 -11.41
C PRO A 86 -0.65 -7.38 -11.16
N ARG A 87 -1.28 -7.18 -10.00
CA ARG A 87 -1.82 -5.89 -9.59
C ARG A 87 -0.70 -4.88 -9.33
N ILE A 88 0.34 -5.30 -8.60
CA ILE A 88 1.52 -4.47 -8.29
C ILE A 88 2.21 -4.06 -9.59
N PHE A 89 2.38 -4.99 -10.53
CA PHE A 89 2.95 -4.74 -11.85
C PHE A 89 2.18 -3.64 -12.61
N VAL A 90 0.86 -3.79 -12.74
CA VAL A 90 0.03 -2.82 -13.45
C VAL A 90 0.12 -1.44 -12.82
N ASN A 91 0.06 -1.35 -11.50
CA ASN A 91 0.15 -0.07 -10.80
C ASN A 91 1.53 0.58 -10.97
N ASN A 92 2.62 -0.17 -10.92
CA ASN A 92 3.96 0.38 -11.17
C ASN A 92 4.12 0.87 -12.61
N VAL A 93 3.52 0.21 -13.60
CA VAL A 93 3.45 0.73 -14.98
C VAL A 93 2.67 2.04 -15.05
N LEU A 94 1.50 2.14 -14.40
CA LEU A 94 0.68 3.35 -14.35
C LEU A 94 1.37 4.51 -13.62
N GLN A 95 2.30 4.20 -12.72
CA GLN A 95 3.15 5.16 -11.99
C GLN A 95 4.42 5.52 -12.77
N ALA A 96 4.64 4.97 -13.97
CA ALA A 96 5.86 5.10 -14.77
C ALA A 96 7.13 4.54 -14.09
N ARG A 97 6.99 3.65 -13.10
CA ARG A 97 8.08 2.99 -12.40
C ARG A 97 8.44 1.68 -13.12
N PHE A 98 8.97 1.80 -14.33
CA PHE A 98 9.17 0.65 -15.22
C PHE A 98 10.21 -0.37 -14.71
N GLU A 99 11.21 0.07 -13.98
CA GLU A 99 12.20 -0.81 -13.34
C GLU A 99 11.53 -1.68 -12.27
N VAL A 100 10.77 -1.07 -11.38
CA VAL A 100 10.00 -1.78 -10.34
C VAL A 100 8.95 -2.70 -10.95
N ALA A 101 8.28 -2.26 -12.03
CA ALA A 101 7.37 -3.11 -12.79
C ALA A 101 8.09 -4.33 -13.37
N ALA A 102 9.29 -4.15 -13.96
CA ALA A 102 10.08 -5.26 -14.47
C ALA A 102 10.49 -6.25 -13.37
N HIS A 103 10.92 -5.77 -12.19
CA HIS A 103 11.17 -6.60 -11.00
C HIS A 103 9.93 -7.40 -10.61
N THR A 104 8.78 -6.74 -10.48
CA THR A 104 7.51 -7.38 -10.14
C THR A 104 7.13 -8.47 -11.17
N GLY A 105 7.28 -8.16 -12.46
CA GLY A 105 7.03 -9.13 -13.53
C GLY A 105 7.96 -10.34 -13.45
N ALA A 106 9.26 -10.11 -13.18
CA ALA A 106 10.24 -11.19 -13.01
C ALA A 106 9.91 -12.06 -11.79
N ARG A 107 9.52 -11.46 -10.66
CA ARG A 107 9.06 -12.16 -9.47
C ARG A 107 7.88 -13.08 -9.77
N PHE A 108 6.84 -12.51 -10.41
CA PHE A 108 5.64 -13.27 -10.77
C PHE A 108 5.97 -14.49 -11.62
N LEU A 109 6.79 -14.32 -12.66
CA LEU A 109 7.20 -15.42 -13.53
C LEU A 109 8.05 -16.46 -12.78
N MET A 110 9.03 -16.01 -11.99
CA MET A 110 9.90 -16.89 -11.23
C MET A 110 9.12 -17.73 -10.23
N ASN A 111 8.26 -17.10 -9.42
CA ASN A 111 7.45 -17.80 -8.42
C ASN A 111 6.37 -18.67 -9.06
N SER A 112 5.82 -18.27 -10.20
CA SER A 112 4.81 -19.08 -10.90
C SER A 112 5.42 -20.31 -11.58
N ILE A 113 6.61 -20.19 -12.19
CA ILE A 113 7.25 -21.29 -12.94
C ILE A 113 8.03 -22.20 -12.00
N PHE A 114 8.93 -21.62 -11.19
CA PHE A 114 9.83 -22.40 -10.33
C PHE A 114 9.29 -22.59 -8.92
N GLY A 115 8.38 -21.70 -8.45
CA GLY A 115 7.74 -21.75 -7.16
C GLY A 115 6.40 -22.49 -7.11
N LEU A 116 6.13 -23.37 -8.08
CA LEU A 116 4.88 -24.16 -8.16
C LEU A 116 3.61 -23.29 -8.11
N GLY A 117 3.51 -22.30 -9.00
CA GLY A 117 2.36 -21.38 -9.04
C GLY A 117 2.38 -20.31 -7.94
N GLY A 118 3.51 -20.14 -7.25
CA GLY A 118 3.66 -19.17 -6.16
C GLY A 118 3.56 -19.77 -4.74
N LEU A 119 3.49 -21.10 -4.60
CA LEU A 119 3.54 -21.75 -3.29
C LEU A 119 4.91 -21.61 -2.59
N PHE A 120 5.93 -21.25 -3.36
CA PHE A 120 7.27 -20.98 -2.85
C PHE A 120 7.75 -19.64 -3.40
N ASP A 121 8.15 -18.72 -2.52
CA ASP A 121 8.77 -17.45 -2.92
C ASP A 121 10.25 -17.65 -3.23
N ILE A 122 10.52 -18.08 -4.46
CA ILE A 122 11.88 -18.27 -4.98
C ILE A 122 12.53 -16.93 -5.25
N ALA A 123 11.76 -15.96 -5.75
CA ALA A 123 12.27 -14.64 -6.12
C ALA A 123 12.91 -13.88 -4.93
N SER A 124 12.30 -13.92 -3.76
CA SER A 124 12.90 -13.30 -2.56
C SER A 124 14.22 -13.94 -2.14
N ARG A 125 14.37 -15.26 -2.36
CA ARG A 125 15.62 -15.99 -2.09
C ARG A 125 16.74 -15.60 -3.04
N GLU A 126 16.38 -15.21 -4.26
CA GLU A 126 17.31 -14.74 -5.30
C GLU A 126 17.56 -13.21 -5.22
N GLY A 127 17.14 -12.56 -4.13
CA GLY A 127 17.40 -11.15 -3.88
C GLY A 127 16.42 -10.18 -4.55
N LEU A 128 15.27 -10.66 -4.99
CA LEU A 128 14.18 -9.85 -5.53
C LEU A 128 13.05 -9.75 -4.49
N PRO A 129 13.07 -8.79 -3.55
CA PRO A 129 12.01 -8.62 -2.57
C PRO A 129 10.69 -8.18 -3.22
N GLN A 130 9.56 -8.40 -2.53
CA GLN A 130 8.27 -7.91 -3.02
C GLN A 130 8.22 -6.39 -2.94
N GLU A 131 7.83 -5.79 -4.05
CA GLU A 131 7.64 -4.35 -4.18
C GLU A 131 6.23 -3.92 -3.77
N SER A 132 6.07 -2.62 -3.51
CA SER A 132 4.74 -2.04 -3.29
C SER A 132 4.15 -1.53 -4.61
N GLY A 133 2.82 -1.56 -4.70
CA GLY A 133 2.10 -1.00 -5.85
C GLY A 133 0.60 -1.21 -5.71
N ASP A 134 -0.13 -0.11 -5.50
CA ASP A 134 -1.58 -0.11 -5.46
C ASP A 134 -2.15 1.13 -6.17
N PHE A 135 -3.45 1.12 -6.46
CA PHE A 135 -4.08 2.21 -7.19
C PHE A 135 -4.22 3.49 -6.35
N GLY A 136 -4.20 3.41 -5.01
CA GLY A 136 -4.11 4.58 -4.15
C GLY A 136 -2.77 5.33 -4.31
N GLN A 137 -1.66 4.58 -4.45
CA GLN A 137 -0.35 5.14 -4.83
C GLN A 137 -0.38 5.74 -6.24
N THR A 138 -1.03 5.06 -7.18
CA THR A 138 -1.20 5.55 -8.55
C THR A 138 -1.97 6.87 -8.58
N LEU A 139 -3.06 6.97 -7.83
CA LEU A 139 -3.82 8.21 -7.67
C LEU A 139 -2.98 9.32 -7.02
N PHE A 140 -2.13 8.98 -6.04
CA PHE A 140 -1.20 9.93 -5.43
C PHE A 140 -0.19 10.46 -6.46
N VAL A 141 0.45 9.59 -7.23
CA VAL A 141 1.38 9.97 -8.30
C VAL A 141 0.68 10.86 -9.34
N TRP A 142 -0.61 10.65 -9.58
CA TRP A 142 -1.44 11.48 -10.47
C TRP A 142 -1.92 12.78 -9.80
N GLY A 143 -1.52 13.08 -8.55
CA GLY A 143 -1.82 14.33 -7.86
C GLY A 143 -3.15 14.36 -7.10
N VAL A 144 -3.80 13.21 -6.87
CA VAL A 144 -5.03 13.13 -6.07
C VAL A 144 -4.69 13.23 -4.59
N SER A 145 -5.30 14.16 -3.88
CA SER A 145 -5.15 14.35 -2.44
C SER A 145 -5.68 13.15 -1.64
N GLU A 146 -5.17 12.94 -0.42
CA GLU A 146 -5.53 11.78 0.40
C GLU A 146 -6.99 11.77 0.88
N GLY A 147 -7.59 12.97 1.10
CA GLY A 147 -8.92 13.10 1.69
C GLY A 147 -8.97 12.71 3.17
N PRO A 148 -10.18 12.57 3.74
CA PRO A 148 -10.35 12.19 5.14
C PRO A 148 -9.91 10.75 5.41
N TYR A 149 -9.42 10.54 6.64
CA TYR A 149 -9.17 9.20 7.17
C TYR A 149 -10.49 8.49 7.46
N THR A 150 -10.52 7.20 7.24
CA THR A 150 -11.67 6.34 7.50
C THR A 150 -11.22 4.94 7.94
N VAL A 151 -11.99 4.32 8.81
CA VAL A 151 -11.85 2.90 9.12
C VAL A 151 -12.97 2.13 8.41
N ARG A 152 -12.58 1.22 7.52
CA ARG A 152 -13.53 0.44 6.73
C ARG A 152 -13.89 -0.85 7.47
N PRO A 153 -15.17 -1.28 7.42
CA PRO A 153 -15.54 -2.59 7.94
C PRO A 153 -14.68 -3.70 7.30
N TYR A 154 -14.13 -4.57 8.12
CA TYR A 154 -13.27 -5.72 7.78
C TYR A 154 -11.94 -5.38 7.06
N LEU A 155 -11.83 -4.23 6.41
CA LEU A 155 -10.66 -3.85 5.62
C LEU A 155 -9.67 -2.95 6.38
N GLY A 156 -10.11 -2.37 7.51
CA GLY A 156 -9.26 -1.57 8.38
C GLY A 156 -9.03 -0.12 7.88
N PRO A 157 -7.96 0.53 8.38
CA PRO A 157 -7.69 1.95 8.13
C PRO A 157 -7.39 2.25 6.66
N ALA A 158 -7.82 3.42 6.22
CA ALA A 158 -7.52 3.97 4.89
C ALA A 158 -7.76 5.48 4.88
N THR A 159 -7.16 6.22 3.93
CA THR A 159 -7.68 7.51 3.49
C THR A 159 -8.75 7.31 2.42
N LEU A 160 -9.54 8.34 2.11
CA LEU A 160 -10.56 8.24 1.06
C LEU A 160 -9.94 7.85 -0.29
N ARG A 161 -8.80 8.45 -0.67
CA ARG A 161 -8.05 8.08 -1.87
C ARG A 161 -7.70 6.59 -1.88
N ASP A 162 -7.15 6.08 -0.77
CA ASP A 162 -6.70 4.70 -0.67
C ASP A 162 -7.88 3.72 -0.61
N ALA A 163 -9.02 4.15 -0.04
CA ALA A 163 -10.27 3.38 -0.07
C ALA A 163 -10.81 3.23 -1.51
N VAL A 164 -10.82 4.32 -2.27
CA VAL A 164 -11.18 4.29 -3.70
C VAL A 164 -10.16 3.44 -4.47
N GLY A 165 -8.86 3.65 -4.24
CA GLY A 165 -7.79 2.89 -4.86
C GLY A 165 -7.93 1.39 -4.66
N SER A 166 -8.15 0.96 -3.43
CA SER A 166 -8.33 -0.47 -3.11
C SER A 166 -9.58 -1.07 -3.76
N THR A 167 -10.64 -0.28 -3.96
CA THR A 167 -11.84 -0.72 -4.68
C THR A 167 -11.53 -0.93 -6.16
N VAL A 168 -10.78 -0.02 -6.78
CA VAL A 168 -10.33 -0.16 -8.17
C VAL A 168 -9.40 -1.38 -8.31
N ASP A 169 -8.46 -1.57 -7.40
CA ASP A 169 -7.58 -2.73 -7.38
C ASP A 169 -8.34 -4.05 -7.26
N MET A 170 -9.41 -4.08 -6.45
CA MET A 170 -10.27 -5.24 -6.30
C MET A 170 -10.96 -5.63 -7.61
N VAL A 171 -11.51 -4.63 -8.32
CA VAL A 171 -12.22 -4.85 -9.58
C VAL A 171 -11.24 -5.03 -10.75
N GLY A 172 -10.13 -4.31 -10.74
CA GLY A 172 -9.14 -4.25 -11.82
C GLY A 172 -8.07 -5.34 -11.76
N ASN A 173 -8.06 -6.23 -10.76
CA ASN A 173 -7.06 -7.28 -10.66
C ASN A 173 -7.15 -8.24 -11.85
N PRO A 174 -6.13 -8.29 -12.73
CA PRO A 174 -6.19 -9.11 -13.96
C PRO A 174 -6.36 -10.60 -13.68
N LEU A 175 -5.83 -11.07 -12.55
CA LEU A 175 -5.95 -12.47 -12.15
C LEU A 175 -7.38 -12.86 -11.80
N SER A 176 -8.14 -11.95 -11.19
CA SER A 176 -9.56 -12.16 -10.88
C SER A 176 -10.39 -12.37 -12.14
N TRP A 177 -10.04 -11.70 -13.24
CA TRP A 177 -10.71 -11.88 -14.53
C TRP A 177 -10.35 -13.22 -15.20
N LEU A 178 -9.09 -13.67 -15.03
CA LEU A 178 -8.63 -14.96 -15.59
C LEU A 178 -9.27 -16.15 -14.88
N ILE A 179 -9.44 -16.07 -13.57
CA ILE A 179 -9.94 -17.19 -12.73
C ILE A 179 -11.47 -17.17 -12.63
N GLY A 180 -12.14 -16.08 -13.03
CA GLY A 180 -13.60 -15.94 -12.97
C GLY A 180 -14.20 -15.84 -11.55
N THR A 181 -13.35 -15.68 -10.52
CA THR A 181 -13.74 -15.66 -9.11
C THR A 181 -13.20 -14.46 -8.35
N GLN A 182 -13.56 -13.25 -8.80
CA GLN A 182 -13.09 -11.99 -8.20
C GLN A 182 -13.24 -11.95 -6.67
N VAL A 183 -14.38 -12.39 -6.17
CA VAL A 183 -14.67 -12.38 -4.73
C VAL A 183 -13.77 -13.35 -3.98
N ALA A 184 -13.59 -14.57 -4.49
CA ALA A 184 -12.80 -15.59 -3.80
C ALA A 184 -11.32 -15.21 -3.71
N VAL A 185 -10.71 -14.68 -4.78
CA VAL A 185 -9.31 -14.21 -4.78
C VAL A 185 -9.16 -13.03 -3.84
N THR A 186 -10.07 -12.06 -3.86
CA THR A 186 -10.02 -10.89 -2.98
C THR A 186 -10.19 -11.27 -1.51
N VAL A 187 -11.13 -12.15 -1.20
CA VAL A 187 -11.35 -12.63 0.17
C VAL A 187 -10.15 -13.44 0.66
N ALA A 188 -9.59 -14.31 -0.17
CA ALA A 188 -8.42 -15.09 0.20
C ALA A 188 -7.20 -14.19 0.44
N THR A 189 -6.92 -13.24 -0.46
CA THR A 189 -5.76 -12.36 -0.33
C THR A 189 -5.89 -11.39 0.85
N ASN A 190 -7.01 -10.70 0.98
CA ASN A 190 -7.22 -9.75 2.07
C ASN A 190 -7.49 -10.45 3.42
N GLY A 191 -8.10 -11.63 3.41
CA GLY A 191 -8.38 -12.40 4.61
C GLY A 191 -7.11 -12.90 5.30
N LEU A 192 -6.15 -13.45 4.54
CA LEU A 192 -4.86 -13.88 5.10
C LEU A 192 -4.07 -12.69 5.66
N ASP A 193 -3.99 -11.57 4.91
CA ASP A 193 -3.35 -10.37 5.40
C ASP A 193 -3.99 -9.82 6.68
N ALA A 194 -5.31 -9.87 6.78
CA ALA A 194 -6.02 -9.42 7.99
C ALA A 194 -5.69 -10.31 9.19
N VAL A 195 -5.62 -11.63 9.00
CA VAL A 195 -5.25 -12.59 10.05
C VAL A 195 -3.84 -12.34 10.55
N ASP A 196 -2.87 -12.11 9.66
CA ASP A 196 -1.48 -11.84 10.01
C ASP A 196 -1.33 -10.53 10.79
N ARG A 197 -1.98 -9.46 10.32
CA ARG A 197 -1.99 -8.15 10.99
C ARG A 197 -2.58 -8.23 12.39
N LEU A 198 -3.71 -8.91 12.56
CA LEU A 198 -4.37 -9.04 13.87
C LEU A 198 -3.50 -9.79 14.89
N GLY A 199 -2.68 -10.73 14.44
CA GLY A 199 -1.72 -11.41 15.32
C GLY A 199 -0.65 -10.49 15.90
N GLN A 200 -0.22 -9.51 15.14
CA GLN A 200 0.79 -8.51 15.55
C GLN A 200 0.16 -7.39 16.39
N LEU A 201 -1.11 -7.05 16.15
CA LEU A 201 -1.78 -5.93 16.79
C LEU A 201 -2.09 -6.13 18.28
N LYS A 202 -2.19 -7.38 18.75
CA LYS A 202 -2.49 -7.64 20.16
C LYS A 202 -1.40 -7.10 21.10
N ALA A 203 -0.14 -7.32 20.77
CA ALA A 203 0.97 -6.79 21.57
C ALA A 203 1.00 -5.24 21.58
N ALA A 204 0.65 -4.63 20.45
CA ALA A 204 0.56 -3.18 20.34
C ALA A 204 -0.65 -2.62 21.10
N GLU A 205 -1.77 -3.33 21.13
CA GLU A 205 -2.95 -2.95 21.92
C GLU A 205 -2.66 -2.98 23.42
N ASP A 206 -2.02 -4.06 23.89
CA ASP A 206 -1.67 -4.23 25.31
C ASP A 206 -0.63 -3.18 25.76
N ALA A 207 0.18 -2.63 24.85
CA ALA A 207 1.20 -1.63 25.13
C ALA A 207 0.73 -0.17 24.91
N SER A 208 -0.40 0.07 24.28
CA SER A 208 -0.85 1.42 23.91
C SER A 208 -1.87 1.97 24.88
N ILE A 209 -1.75 3.28 25.21
CA ILE A 209 -2.74 4.01 26.02
C ILE A 209 -4.02 4.22 25.19
N ASP A 210 -3.89 4.54 23.90
CA ASP A 210 -4.99 4.72 22.96
C ASP A 210 -4.65 3.93 21.67
N PHE A 211 -5.21 2.74 21.57
CA PHE A 211 -4.99 1.85 20.44
C PHE A 211 -5.45 2.44 19.11
N TYR A 212 -6.56 3.17 19.09
CA TYR A 212 -7.04 3.82 17.87
C TYR A 212 -6.03 4.83 17.34
N SER A 213 -5.55 5.74 18.21
CA SER A 213 -4.56 6.74 17.83
C SER A 213 -3.24 6.10 17.41
N PHE A 214 -2.84 5.01 18.05
CA PHE A 214 -1.67 4.23 17.65
C PHE A 214 -1.83 3.67 16.23
N ILE A 215 -2.93 2.99 15.92
CA ILE A 215 -3.18 2.41 14.61
C ILE A 215 -3.27 3.48 13.53
N ARG A 216 -3.98 4.59 13.80
CA ARG A 216 -4.07 5.72 12.88
C ARG A 216 -2.69 6.30 12.55
N SER A 217 -1.88 6.54 13.57
CA SER A 217 -0.52 7.07 13.38
C SER A 217 0.38 6.09 12.62
N SER A 218 0.34 4.82 12.98
CA SER A 218 1.10 3.76 12.29
C SER A 218 0.70 3.62 10.82
N TYR A 219 -0.60 3.70 10.52
CA TYR A 219 -1.10 3.70 9.14
C TYR A 219 -0.49 4.86 8.34
N TYR A 220 -0.56 6.08 8.89
CA TYR A 220 -0.02 7.25 8.19
C TYR A 220 1.50 7.17 8.00
N GLN A 221 2.25 6.72 9.00
CA GLN A 221 3.70 6.56 8.89
C GLN A 221 4.07 5.56 7.78
N MET A 222 3.49 4.37 7.82
CA MET A 222 3.73 3.35 6.80
C MET A 222 3.30 3.83 5.41
N ARG A 223 2.08 4.40 5.31
CA ARG A 223 1.54 4.85 4.04
C ARG A 223 2.34 5.98 3.41
N ARG A 224 2.80 6.94 4.22
CA ARG A 224 3.66 8.03 3.74
C ARG A 224 5.01 7.53 3.26
N ALA A 225 5.58 6.53 3.91
CA ALA A 225 6.80 5.88 3.43
C ALA A 225 6.59 5.26 2.04
N GLU A 226 5.53 4.47 1.85
CA GLU A 226 5.17 3.88 0.55
C GLU A 226 4.93 4.93 -0.54
N LEU A 227 4.24 6.04 -0.20
CA LEU A 227 3.97 7.11 -1.15
C LEU A 227 5.25 7.88 -1.54
N ARG A 228 6.19 8.05 -0.63
CA ARG A 228 7.51 8.64 -0.92
C ARG A 228 8.30 7.76 -1.88
N GLU A 229 8.33 6.46 -1.64
CA GLU A 229 8.95 5.48 -2.54
C GLU A 229 8.32 5.51 -3.92
N ALA A 230 6.98 5.66 -4.00
CA ALA A 230 6.28 5.75 -5.28
C ALA A 230 6.73 6.92 -6.16
N ILE A 231 7.28 7.99 -5.57
CA ILE A 231 7.83 9.16 -6.29
C ILE A 231 9.36 9.21 -6.28
N GLY A 232 10.02 8.11 -5.92
CA GLY A 232 11.49 7.98 -5.93
C GLY A 232 12.20 8.64 -4.76
N LEU A 233 11.49 8.93 -3.66
CA LEU A 233 12.09 9.45 -2.44
C LEU A 233 12.33 8.32 -1.43
N PRO A 234 13.31 8.44 -0.51
CA PRO A 234 13.51 7.47 0.56
C PRO A 234 12.23 7.30 1.40
N GLY A 235 11.84 6.05 1.68
CA GLY A 235 10.65 5.72 2.48
C GLY A 235 10.75 6.14 3.95
N VAL A 236 11.96 6.37 4.47
CA VAL A 236 12.16 6.81 5.86
C VAL A 236 11.69 8.27 5.99
N VAL A 237 10.64 8.47 6.78
CA VAL A 237 10.25 9.80 7.24
C VAL A 237 11.12 10.11 8.45
N GLU A 238 12.07 11.02 8.31
CA GLU A 238 12.76 11.58 9.49
C GLU A 238 11.69 12.18 10.42
N SER A 239 11.64 11.66 11.64
CA SER A 239 10.74 12.21 12.64
C SER A 239 11.21 13.63 12.98
N PRO A 240 10.30 14.63 13.04
CA PRO A 240 10.71 16.01 13.42
C PRO A 240 11.48 16.07 14.75
N ALA A 241 11.28 15.09 15.64
CA ALA A 241 12.03 14.99 16.88
C ALA A 241 13.52 14.64 16.71
N THR A 242 13.94 14.10 15.54
CA THR A 242 15.35 13.80 15.26
C THR A 242 16.06 15.00 14.65
N SER A 243 15.37 15.81 13.85
CA SER A 243 15.94 17.03 13.27
C SER A 243 16.32 18.08 14.33
N ASP A 244 15.49 18.21 15.35
CA ASP A 244 15.73 19.15 16.46
C ASP A 244 16.91 18.73 17.36
N ILE A 245 17.18 17.41 17.46
CA ILE A 245 18.32 16.88 18.23
C ILE A 245 19.63 17.06 17.46
N ASP A 246 19.59 16.84 16.13
CA ASP A 246 20.78 16.97 15.29
C ASP A 246 21.17 18.45 15.11
N ASP A 247 20.21 19.35 14.96
CA ASP A 247 20.44 20.80 14.91
C ASP A 247 20.95 21.34 16.26
N ALA A 248 20.41 20.90 17.38
CA ALA A 248 20.88 21.26 18.71
C ALA A 248 22.29 20.74 18.99
N SER A 249 22.63 19.55 18.53
CA SER A 249 23.97 18.98 18.67
C SER A 249 25.01 19.67 17.76
N ALA A 250 24.61 20.09 16.56
CA ALA A 250 25.45 20.82 15.62
C ALA A 250 25.76 22.25 16.13
N ASP A 251 24.78 22.91 16.77
CA ASP A 251 24.97 24.27 17.32
C ASP A 251 25.79 24.25 18.62
N ALA A 252 25.63 23.22 19.45
CA ALA A 252 26.51 23.00 20.62
C ALA A 252 27.97 22.75 20.22
N GLY A 253 28.21 22.00 19.14
CA GLY A 253 29.53 21.79 18.59
C GLY A 253 30.19 23.05 18.03
N ARG A 254 29.41 23.92 17.38
CA ARG A 254 29.90 25.20 16.85
C ARG A 254 30.26 26.22 17.95
N SER A 255 29.45 26.28 19.00
CA SER A 255 29.71 27.18 20.13
C SER A 255 30.92 26.76 20.94
N ALA A 256 31.14 25.44 21.12
CA ALA A 256 32.34 24.92 21.79
C ALA A 256 33.65 25.21 21.01
N THR A 257 33.59 25.12 19.68
CA THR A 257 34.76 25.39 18.80
C THR A 257 35.08 26.88 18.76
N ALA A 258 34.08 27.76 18.80
CA ALA A 258 34.26 29.21 18.85
C ALA A 258 34.88 29.69 20.17
N SER A 259 34.53 29.07 21.29
CA SER A 259 35.09 29.37 22.63
C SER A 259 36.57 28.98 22.72
N ARG A 260 36.96 27.86 22.09
CA ARG A 260 38.38 27.37 22.12
C ARG A 260 39.33 28.21 21.27
N LYS A 261 38.82 28.99 20.32
CA LYS A 261 39.66 29.87 19.44
C LYS A 261 39.90 31.25 20.03
N ARG A 262 39.27 31.61 21.18
CA ARG A 262 39.40 32.88 21.89
C ARG A 262 40.23 32.79 23.18
N ARG A 263 40.85 31.65 23.46
CA ARG A 263 41.86 31.47 24.50
C ARG A 263 43.18 31.12 23.80
#